data_107f49bce9d046ae6a018fb7281cbf9b
#
_entry.id   107f49bce9d046ae6a018fb7281cbf9b
#
_cell.length_a   1.000
_cell.length_b   1.000
_cell.length_c   1.000
_cell.angle_alpha   90.00
_cell.angle_beta   90.00
_cell.angle_gamma   90.00
#
_symmetry.space_group_name_H-M   'P 1'
#
loop_
_entity.id
_entity.type
_entity.pdbx_description
1 polymer ?
#
loop_
_entity_poly.entity_id
_entity_poly.type
_entity_poly.pdbx_seq_one_letter_code
_entity_poly.pdbx_strand_id
1 'polypeptide(L)'
;SLSGYNVFEAFIHAFLDFVNRALNSLADPWNAGIVLQVLAIGGIINLVAKMGGAKAIAEALAKKAKTVKSTQLTTWLLGLCVFFDDYANSLIVGPIMRPVADKMKMSRERLAFIIDATAAPVAGLAIISTWIGLEVSLIGDAFSSIGVDESGFGVFLQTIPYRFYNILILAFIVITALTLKEFGPMRKAEIAARNKSKNLSEEIAAESSSQMDELEPKEGIKLSIWNAIIPIGALIISALIAFYYSGYSTIMGGEPSTAQEIMMNSPFSFKGIMEAFAASDSSIALFQSALFASIVAIGMGVAKKIFTLSEAIEV
;
A
#
# COMPACT_ATOMS: atom_id res chain seq x y z
N SER A 1 4.30 41.41 16.93
CA SER A 1 3.42 40.34 16.42
C SER A 1 2.53 40.93 15.33
N LEU A 2 2.45 40.29 14.18
CA LEU A 2 1.61 40.70 13.05
C LEU A 2 0.10 40.54 13.34
N SER A 3 -0.28 39.87 14.40
CA SER A 3 -1.67 39.54 14.76
C SER A 3 -2.27 40.41 15.88
N GLY A 4 -1.50 41.30 16.50
CA GLY A 4 -1.96 42.12 17.64
C GLY A 4 -2.13 41.36 18.97
N TYR A 5 -1.92 40.03 18.98
CA TYR A 5 -2.01 39.19 20.17
C TYR A 5 -0.72 39.19 20.99
N ASN A 6 -0.83 39.07 22.31
CA ASN A 6 0.32 38.72 23.13
C ASN A 6 0.74 37.26 22.90
N VAL A 7 1.93 36.83 23.37
CA VAL A 7 2.48 35.51 23.10
C VAL A 7 1.58 34.37 23.59
N PHE A 8 0.94 34.56 24.75
CA PHE A 8 0.07 33.55 25.35
C PHE A 8 -1.26 33.42 24.59
N GLU A 9 -1.87 34.54 24.23
CA GLU A 9 -3.08 34.57 23.39
C GLU A 9 -2.79 34.00 22.00
N ALA A 10 -1.66 34.32 21.39
CA ALA A 10 -1.26 33.75 20.11
C ALA A 10 -1.11 32.23 20.18
N PHE A 11 -0.59 31.69 21.28
CA PHE A 11 -0.49 30.23 21.49
C PHE A 11 -1.88 29.57 21.63
N ILE A 12 -2.77 30.16 22.41
CA ILE A 12 -4.16 29.64 22.58
C ILE A 12 -4.90 29.67 21.25
N HIS A 13 -4.82 30.79 20.51
CA HIS A 13 -5.45 30.89 19.19
C HIS A 13 -4.88 29.89 18.20
N ALA A 14 -3.55 29.72 18.16
CA ALA A 14 -2.92 28.72 17.30
C ALA A 14 -3.37 27.30 17.62
N PHE A 15 -3.52 26.96 18.91
CA PHE A 15 -4.03 25.64 19.34
C PHE A 15 -5.50 25.45 18.95
N LEU A 16 -6.36 26.43 19.21
CA LEU A 16 -7.77 26.37 18.84
C LEU A 16 -7.95 26.29 17.31
N ASP A 17 -7.20 27.08 16.56
CA ASP A 17 -7.20 27.04 15.11
C ASP A 17 -6.73 25.68 14.57
N PHE A 18 -5.71 25.08 15.19
CA PHE A 18 -5.25 23.74 14.84
C PHE A 18 -6.37 22.70 15.08
N VAL A 19 -7.02 22.72 16.24
CA VAL A 19 -8.13 21.80 16.54
C VAL A 19 -9.29 21.97 15.56
N ASN A 20 -9.68 23.23 15.28
CA ASN A 20 -10.74 23.54 14.31
C ASN A 20 -10.38 23.07 12.90
N ARG A 21 -9.13 23.29 12.46
CA ARG A 21 -8.67 22.79 11.16
C ARG A 21 -8.69 21.27 11.08
N ALA A 22 -8.23 20.58 12.14
CA ALA A 22 -8.29 19.12 12.19
C ALA A 22 -9.72 18.59 12.13
N LEU A 23 -10.67 19.18 12.87
CA LEU A 23 -12.07 18.81 12.83
C LEU A 23 -12.71 19.07 11.45
N ASN A 24 -12.46 20.25 10.88
CA ASN A 24 -12.96 20.58 9.55
C ASN A 24 -12.37 19.66 8.47
N SER A 25 -11.10 19.29 8.60
CA SER A 25 -10.46 18.33 7.69
C SER A 25 -11.10 16.95 7.79
N LEU A 26 -11.40 16.46 8.99
CA LEU A 26 -12.07 15.18 9.17
C LEU A 26 -13.56 15.21 8.76
N ALA A 27 -14.19 16.38 8.78
CA ALA A 27 -15.57 16.55 8.33
C ALA A 27 -15.68 16.64 6.80
N ASP A 28 -14.59 16.88 6.10
CA ASP A 28 -14.54 16.87 4.65
C ASP A 28 -14.69 15.43 4.13
N PRO A 29 -15.67 15.15 3.22
CA PRO A 29 -15.93 13.78 2.75
C PRO A 29 -14.73 13.10 2.10
N TRP A 30 -13.88 13.86 1.41
CA TRP A 30 -12.70 13.32 0.73
C TRP A 30 -11.64 12.87 1.75
N ASN A 31 -11.32 13.72 2.74
CA ASN A 31 -10.39 13.39 3.82
C ASN A 31 -10.91 12.25 4.70
N ALA A 32 -12.22 12.26 5.03
CA ALA A 32 -12.87 11.18 5.75
C ALA A 32 -12.78 9.86 4.96
N GLY A 33 -12.98 9.90 3.65
CA GLY A 33 -12.84 8.76 2.76
C GLY A 33 -11.44 8.15 2.83
N ILE A 34 -10.39 8.97 2.84
CA ILE A 34 -9.00 8.49 2.98
C ILE A 34 -8.78 7.79 4.33
N VAL A 35 -9.24 8.40 5.44
CA VAL A 35 -9.10 7.79 6.77
C VAL A 35 -9.81 6.43 6.84
N LEU A 36 -11.06 6.38 6.39
CA LEU A 36 -11.86 5.16 6.37
C LEU A 36 -11.27 4.10 5.44
N GLN A 37 -10.74 4.49 4.29
CA GLN A 37 -10.02 3.62 3.37
C GLN A 37 -8.82 2.96 4.04
N VAL A 38 -7.97 3.73 4.73
CA VAL A 38 -6.78 3.21 5.41
C VAL A 38 -7.17 2.20 6.49
N LEU A 39 -8.20 2.52 7.28
CA LEU A 39 -8.73 1.60 8.30
C LEU A 39 -9.27 0.31 7.67
N ALA A 40 -10.05 0.42 6.59
CA ALA A 40 -10.61 -0.75 5.91
C ALA A 40 -9.52 -1.62 5.26
N ILE A 41 -8.49 -1.02 4.65
CA ILE A 41 -7.35 -1.76 4.10
C ILE A 41 -6.57 -2.46 5.23
N GLY A 42 -6.34 -1.79 6.36
CA GLY A 42 -5.73 -2.39 7.54
C GLY A 42 -6.52 -3.60 8.04
N GLY A 43 -7.85 -3.51 8.07
CA GLY A 43 -8.74 -4.62 8.40
C GLY A 43 -8.60 -5.80 7.44
N ILE A 44 -8.56 -5.55 6.11
CA ILE A 44 -8.33 -6.63 5.11
C ILE A 44 -7.00 -7.33 5.36
N ILE A 45 -5.94 -6.57 5.59
CA ILE A 45 -4.59 -7.11 5.84
C ILE A 45 -4.62 -8.05 7.05
N ASN A 46 -5.24 -7.60 8.14
CA ASN A 46 -5.40 -8.40 9.35
C ASN A 46 -6.23 -9.67 9.12
N LEU A 47 -7.35 -9.56 8.40
CA LEU A 47 -8.17 -10.73 8.04
C LEU A 47 -7.39 -11.73 7.19
N VAL A 48 -6.63 -11.27 6.18
CA VAL A 48 -5.77 -12.10 5.33
C VAL A 48 -4.66 -12.77 6.16
N ALA A 49 -4.09 -12.07 7.12
CA ALA A 49 -3.08 -12.62 8.04
C ALA A 49 -3.69 -13.69 8.94
N LYS A 50 -4.83 -13.42 9.61
CA LYS A 50 -5.57 -14.39 10.45
C LYS A 50 -6.01 -15.63 9.67
N MET A 51 -6.33 -15.49 8.38
CA MET A 51 -6.65 -16.62 7.49
C MET A 51 -5.41 -17.40 7.04
N GLY A 52 -4.21 -17.01 7.44
CA GLY A 52 -2.95 -17.66 7.06
C GLY A 52 -2.60 -17.48 5.58
N GLY A 53 -3.24 -16.57 4.87
CA GLY A 53 -2.99 -16.31 3.47
C GLY A 53 -1.61 -15.72 3.22
N ALA A 54 -1.24 -14.73 4.02
CA ALA A 54 0.07 -14.10 3.98
C ALA A 54 1.18 -15.12 4.29
N LYS A 55 1.03 -15.93 5.36
CA LYS A 55 1.97 -16.99 5.74
C LYS A 55 2.11 -18.06 4.64
N ALA A 56 1.02 -18.43 3.97
CA ALA A 56 1.04 -19.37 2.85
C ALA A 56 1.85 -18.87 1.65
N ILE A 57 1.71 -17.58 1.29
CA ILE A 57 2.53 -16.96 0.25
C ILE A 57 4.00 -16.96 0.66
N ALA A 58 4.27 -16.61 1.93
CA ALA A 58 5.61 -16.61 2.48
C ALA A 58 6.30 -17.96 2.37
N GLU A 59 5.64 -19.01 2.86
CA GLU A 59 6.19 -20.36 2.81
C GLU A 59 6.43 -20.85 1.38
N ALA A 60 5.52 -20.51 0.46
CA ALA A 60 5.67 -20.86 -0.96
C ALA A 60 6.88 -20.17 -1.59
N LEU A 61 7.12 -18.90 -1.25
CA LEU A 61 8.25 -18.12 -1.77
C LEU A 61 9.55 -18.40 -1.02
N ALA A 62 9.47 -18.65 0.29
CA ALA A 62 10.62 -19.07 1.10
C ALA A 62 11.26 -20.37 0.58
N LYS A 63 10.45 -21.28 0.03
CA LYS A 63 10.97 -22.50 -0.64
C LYS A 63 11.88 -22.18 -1.83
N LYS A 64 11.72 -21.02 -2.47
CA LYS A 64 12.57 -20.55 -3.59
C LYS A 64 13.79 -19.76 -3.11
N ALA A 65 13.74 -19.17 -1.92
CA ALA A 65 14.81 -18.38 -1.31
C ALA A 65 15.86 -19.27 -0.65
N LYS A 66 16.78 -19.80 -1.45
CA LYS A 66 17.82 -20.74 -0.99
C LYS A 66 19.19 -20.09 -0.74
N THR A 67 19.35 -18.83 -1.07
CA THR A 67 20.58 -18.04 -0.94
C THR A 67 20.25 -16.61 -0.55
N VAL A 68 21.22 -15.87 0.02
CA VAL A 68 21.05 -14.43 0.32
C VAL A 68 20.58 -13.66 -0.92
N LYS A 69 21.16 -13.94 -2.07
CA LYS A 69 20.79 -13.32 -3.34
C LYS A 69 19.31 -13.59 -3.71
N SER A 70 18.89 -14.86 -3.67
CA SER A 70 17.49 -15.20 -3.99
C SER A 70 16.53 -14.65 -2.94
N THR A 71 16.92 -14.53 -1.67
CA THR A 71 16.10 -13.91 -0.62
C THR A 71 15.86 -12.43 -0.90
N GLN A 72 16.91 -11.67 -1.24
CA GLN A 72 16.80 -10.26 -1.59
C GLN A 72 15.88 -10.04 -2.81
N LEU A 73 16.09 -10.83 -3.88
CA LEU A 73 15.27 -10.74 -5.09
C LEU A 73 13.81 -11.17 -4.86
N THR A 74 13.60 -12.18 -4.00
CA THR A 74 12.24 -12.60 -3.63
C THR A 74 11.54 -11.53 -2.80
N THR A 75 12.23 -10.90 -1.86
CA THR A 75 11.69 -9.77 -1.09
C THR A 75 11.33 -8.60 -2.00
N TRP A 76 12.22 -8.25 -2.93
CA TRP A 76 11.97 -7.22 -3.93
C TRP A 76 10.76 -7.52 -4.81
N LEU A 77 10.64 -8.77 -5.31
CA LEU A 77 9.51 -9.19 -6.12
C LEU A 77 8.19 -9.17 -5.33
N LEU A 78 8.23 -9.57 -4.06
CA LEU A 78 7.06 -9.46 -3.17
C LEU A 78 6.63 -8.00 -2.98
N GLY A 79 7.59 -7.10 -2.76
CA GLY A 79 7.31 -5.67 -2.69
C GLY A 79 6.65 -5.14 -3.97
N LEU A 80 7.08 -5.60 -5.15
CA LEU A 80 6.40 -5.25 -6.41
C LEU A 80 4.98 -5.82 -6.50
N CYS A 81 4.71 -6.97 -5.90
CA CYS A 81 3.36 -7.56 -5.90
C CYS A 81 2.38 -6.82 -4.99
N VAL A 82 2.88 -6.10 -3.98
CA VAL A 82 2.07 -5.29 -3.05
C VAL A 82 2.15 -3.81 -3.46
N PHE A 83 1.83 -3.53 -4.71
CA PHE A 83 1.97 -2.21 -5.33
C PHE A 83 0.89 -1.21 -4.93
N PHE A 84 -0.21 -1.68 -4.38
CA PHE A 84 -1.42 -0.88 -4.16
C PHE A 84 -1.36 -0.02 -2.90
N ASP A 85 -0.50 -0.38 -1.92
CA ASP A 85 -0.35 0.35 -0.66
C ASP A 85 1.01 0.11 -0.02
N ASP A 86 1.66 1.16 0.46
CA ASP A 86 3.01 1.11 1.07
C ASP A 86 2.98 0.54 2.49
N TYR A 87 1.93 0.83 3.27
CA TYR A 87 1.76 0.22 4.60
C TYR A 87 1.51 -1.27 4.49
N ALA A 88 0.65 -1.68 3.55
CA ALA A 88 0.40 -3.10 3.26
C ALA A 88 1.69 -3.83 2.89
N ASN A 89 2.57 -3.22 2.09
CA ASN A 89 3.87 -3.79 1.77
C ASN A 89 4.69 -4.06 3.04
N SER A 90 4.84 -3.07 3.90
CA SER A 90 5.62 -3.20 5.13
C SER A 90 5.05 -4.24 6.09
N LEU A 91 3.74 -4.23 6.29
CA LEU A 91 3.04 -5.13 7.21
C LEU A 91 2.94 -6.58 6.72
N ILE A 92 2.91 -6.81 5.40
CA ILE A 92 2.83 -8.16 4.82
C ILE A 92 4.22 -8.73 4.57
N VAL A 93 5.07 -8.01 3.83
CA VAL A 93 6.36 -8.53 3.37
C VAL A 93 7.36 -8.64 4.53
N GLY A 94 7.32 -7.70 5.48
CA GLY A 94 8.22 -7.67 6.63
C GLY A 94 8.18 -8.94 7.46
N PRO A 95 7.07 -9.26 8.12
CA PRO A 95 6.93 -10.46 8.94
C PRO A 95 7.18 -11.76 8.16
N ILE A 96 6.76 -11.79 6.90
CA ILE A 96 6.91 -12.95 6.03
C ILE A 96 8.38 -13.26 5.71
N MET A 97 9.15 -12.24 5.34
CA MET A 97 10.53 -12.44 4.89
C MET A 97 11.55 -12.44 6.03
N ARG A 98 11.18 -11.97 7.22
CA ARG A 98 12.08 -11.92 8.39
C ARG A 98 12.66 -13.30 8.75
N PRO A 99 11.89 -14.36 8.98
CA PRO A 99 12.45 -15.68 9.29
C PRO A 99 13.28 -16.25 8.13
N VAL A 100 12.94 -15.91 6.89
CA VAL A 100 13.72 -16.34 5.71
C VAL A 100 15.06 -15.61 5.65
N ALA A 101 15.08 -14.30 5.92
CA ALA A 101 16.28 -13.48 5.96
C ALA A 101 17.23 -13.97 7.06
N ASP A 102 16.72 -14.22 8.26
CA ASP A 102 17.48 -14.74 9.40
C ASP A 102 18.11 -16.11 9.07
N LYS A 103 17.34 -17.04 8.49
CA LYS A 103 17.81 -18.35 8.05
C LYS A 103 18.90 -18.26 6.98
N MET A 104 18.79 -17.32 6.07
CA MET A 104 19.77 -17.11 5.01
C MET A 104 20.95 -16.22 5.43
N LYS A 105 21.00 -15.77 6.69
CA LYS A 105 22.01 -14.86 7.21
C LYS A 105 22.10 -13.53 6.45
N MET A 106 20.97 -13.02 6.03
CA MET A 106 20.78 -11.68 5.53
C MET A 106 20.51 -10.75 6.72
N SER A 107 21.08 -9.55 6.72
CA SER A 107 20.84 -8.60 7.81
C SER A 107 19.41 -8.09 7.82
N ARG A 108 18.89 -7.78 9.01
CA ARG A 108 17.54 -7.19 9.17
C ARG A 108 17.47 -5.78 8.61
N GLU A 109 18.57 -5.04 8.69
CA GLU A 109 18.73 -3.72 8.09
C GLU A 109 18.59 -3.78 6.57
N ARG A 110 19.18 -4.81 5.93
CA ARG A 110 19.03 -5.03 4.49
C ARG A 110 17.60 -5.42 4.12
N LEU A 111 16.97 -6.26 4.93
CA LEU A 111 15.56 -6.62 4.75
C LEU A 111 14.67 -5.37 4.84
N ALA A 112 14.82 -4.58 5.90
CA ALA A 112 14.08 -3.34 6.11
C ALA A 112 14.27 -2.36 4.93
N PHE A 113 15.51 -2.19 4.47
CA PHE A 113 15.80 -1.35 3.30
C PHE A 113 15.07 -1.81 2.03
N ILE A 114 15.04 -3.12 1.73
CA ILE A 114 14.36 -3.62 0.52
C ILE A 114 12.86 -3.41 0.65
N ILE A 115 12.27 -3.64 1.81
CA ILE A 115 10.84 -3.46 2.06
C ILE A 115 10.46 -1.99 1.91
N ASP A 116 11.16 -1.09 2.58
CA ASP A 116 10.94 0.36 2.53
C ASP A 116 11.11 0.90 1.10
N ALA A 117 12.20 0.51 0.44
CA ALA A 117 12.51 0.94 -0.92
C ALA A 117 11.63 0.30 -2.02
N THR A 118 10.79 -0.67 -1.69
CA THR A 118 9.73 -1.22 -2.57
C THR A 118 8.33 -0.80 -2.15
N ALA A 119 8.17 -0.08 -1.06
CA ALA A 119 6.87 0.43 -0.60
C ALA A 119 6.47 1.69 -1.39
N ALA A 120 6.84 2.88 -0.93
CA ALA A 120 6.48 4.13 -1.58
C ALA A 120 6.96 4.24 -3.05
N PRO A 121 8.18 3.80 -3.44
CA PRO A 121 8.58 3.85 -4.84
C PRO A 121 7.70 3.03 -5.78
N VAL A 122 7.22 1.88 -5.35
CA VAL A 122 6.32 1.05 -6.17
C VAL A 122 4.91 1.65 -6.21
N ALA A 123 4.37 2.06 -5.06
CA ALA A 123 3.07 2.72 -4.99
C ALA A 123 3.01 4.00 -5.84
N GLY A 124 4.10 4.77 -5.89
CA GLY A 124 4.21 5.97 -6.71
C GLY A 124 4.38 5.71 -8.22
N LEU A 125 4.73 4.50 -8.65
CA LEU A 125 4.78 4.10 -10.08
C LEU A 125 3.51 3.38 -10.50
N ALA A 126 2.76 2.84 -9.56
CA ALA A 126 1.57 2.05 -9.82
C ALA A 126 0.42 2.94 -10.30
N ILE A 127 -0.28 2.48 -11.35
CA ILE A 127 -1.47 3.16 -11.89
C ILE A 127 -2.67 3.00 -10.96
N ILE A 128 -2.59 2.07 -10.01
CA ILE A 128 -3.62 1.79 -9.00
C ILE A 128 -2.92 1.69 -7.66
N SER A 129 -2.99 2.74 -6.86
CA SER A 129 -2.45 2.76 -5.51
C SER A 129 -3.23 3.76 -4.65
N THR A 130 -3.05 3.68 -3.34
CA THR A 130 -3.61 4.67 -2.41
C THR A 130 -3.10 6.09 -2.66
N TRP A 131 -1.97 6.23 -3.34
CA TRP A 131 -1.32 7.51 -3.61
C TRP A 131 -1.85 8.22 -4.87
N ILE A 132 -2.28 7.45 -5.88
CA ILE A 132 -2.67 8.03 -7.17
C ILE A 132 -3.84 8.99 -7.06
N GLY A 133 -4.82 8.67 -6.20
CA GLY A 133 -5.98 9.52 -5.99
C GLY A 133 -5.59 10.91 -5.51
N LEU A 134 -4.73 10.99 -4.50
CA LEU A 134 -4.21 12.25 -3.99
C LEU A 134 -3.39 13.00 -5.06
N GLU A 135 -2.44 12.32 -5.71
CA GLU A 135 -1.58 12.96 -6.69
C GLU A 135 -2.37 13.50 -7.88
N VAL A 136 -3.30 12.72 -8.42
CA VAL A 136 -4.14 13.13 -9.57
C VAL A 136 -5.02 14.32 -9.21
N SER A 137 -5.62 14.31 -8.02
CA SER A 137 -6.42 15.45 -7.53
C SER A 137 -5.57 16.70 -7.39
N LEU A 138 -4.41 16.64 -6.73
CA LEU A 138 -3.51 17.80 -6.56
C LEU A 138 -3.01 18.35 -7.89
N ILE A 139 -2.71 17.47 -8.87
CA ILE A 139 -2.32 17.88 -10.22
C ILE A 139 -3.49 18.62 -10.89
N GLY A 140 -4.70 18.05 -10.84
CA GLY A 140 -5.90 18.66 -11.41
C GLY A 140 -6.19 20.04 -10.81
N ASP A 141 -6.14 20.17 -9.48
CA ASP A 141 -6.33 21.43 -8.76
C ASP A 141 -5.29 22.47 -9.16
N ALA A 142 -4.02 22.04 -9.29
CA ALA A 142 -2.94 22.93 -9.70
C ALA A 142 -3.17 23.49 -11.12
N PHE A 143 -3.53 22.64 -12.09
CA PHE A 143 -3.84 23.09 -13.46
C PHE A 143 -5.08 23.97 -13.51
N SER A 144 -6.13 23.63 -12.79
CA SER A 144 -7.35 24.42 -12.69
C SER A 144 -7.08 25.81 -12.10
N SER A 145 -6.20 25.92 -11.10
CA SER A 145 -5.84 27.18 -10.45
C SER A 145 -5.17 28.19 -11.40
N ILE A 146 -4.55 27.71 -12.48
CA ILE A 146 -3.91 28.54 -13.52
C ILE A 146 -4.74 28.63 -14.80
N GLY A 147 -5.99 28.12 -14.77
CA GLY A 147 -6.92 28.18 -15.89
C GLY A 147 -6.56 27.25 -17.07
N VAL A 148 -5.82 26.17 -16.82
CA VAL A 148 -5.43 25.16 -17.80
C VAL A 148 -6.31 23.95 -17.61
N ASP A 149 -7.02 23.52 -18.66
CA ASP A 149 -7.88 22.33 -18.66
C ASP A 149 -7.07 21.10 -19.11
N GLU A 150 -6.34 20.48 -18.16
CA GLU A 150 -5.54 19.28 -18.38
C GLU A 150 -5.99 18.15 -17.46
N SER A 151 -6.01 16.94 -17.98
CA SER A 151 -6.34 15.75 -17.21
C SER A 151 -5.25 15.46 -16.17
N GLY A 152 -5.58 15.56 -14.89
CA GLY A 152 -4.64 15.24 -13.80
C GLY A 152 -4.06 13.83 -13.93
N PHE A 153 -4.87 12.83 -14.33
CA PHE A 153 -4.40 11.47 -14.58
C PHE A 153 -3.49 11.38 -15.82
N GLY A 154 -3.82 12.10 -16.89
CA GLY A 154 -2.97 12.15 -18.09
C GLY A 154 -1.59 12.72 -17.77
N VAL A 155 -1.53 13.80 -17.00
CA VAL A 155 -0.27 14.39 -16.52
C VAL A 155 0.47 13.42 -15.60
N PHE A 156 -0.22 12.78 -14.65
CA PHE A 156 0.37 11.75 -13.78
C PHE A 156 1.10 10.66 -14.60
N LEU A 157 0.44 10.09 -15.61
CA LEU A 157 1.05 9.07 -16.46
C LEU A 157 2.30 9.58 -17.18
N GLN A 158 2.30 10.84 -17.64
CA GLN A 158 3.45 11.46 -18.27
C GLN A 158 4.61 11.70 -17.30
N THR A 159 4.35 11.81 -15.98
CA THR A 159 5.41 11.95 -14.97
C THR A 159 6.14 10.64 -14.67
N ILE A 160 5.52 9.47 -14.90
CA ILE A 160 6.09 8.15 -14.53
C ILE A 160 7.53 7.95 -15.04
N PRO A 161 7.87 8.23 -16.31
CA PRO A 161 9.25 8.05 -16.83
C PRO A 161 10.26 8.99 -16.15
N TYR A 162 9.81 10.07 -15.55
CA TYR A 162 10.65 11.08 -14.89
C TYR A 162 10.76 10.89 -13.37
N ARG A 163 10.13 9.86 -12.81
CA ARG A 163 10.24 9.48 -11.39
C ARG A 163 11.56 8.73 -11.14
N PHE A 164 12.66 9.43 -11.37
CA PHE A 164 14.00 8.85 -11.35
C PHE A 164 14.33 8.14 -10.04
N TYR A 165 13.94 8.72 -8.90
CA TYR A 165 14.17 8.06 -7.60
C TYR A 165 13.51 6.68 -7.56
N ASN A 166 12.23 6.60 -7.90
CA ASN A 166 11.46 5.36 -7.84
C ASN A 166 12.08 4.29 -8.75
N ILE A 167 12.42 4.66 -9.98
CA ILE A 167 13.01 3.74 -10.97
C ILE A 167 14.42 3.31 -10.55
N LEU A 168 15.26 4.27 -10.15
CA LEU A 168 16.66 4.00 -9.83
C LEU A 168 16.80 3.21 -8.53
N ILE A 169 15.97 3.45 -7.50
CA ILE A 169 16.05 2.69 -6.24
C ILE A 169 15.65 1.22 -6.47
N LEU A 170 14.63 0.96 -7.27
CA LEU A 170 14.24 -0.40 -7.64
C LEU A 170 15.34 -1.12 -8.41
N ALA A 171 15.97 -0.44 -9.37
CA ALA A 171 17.13 -0.97 -10.11
C ALA A 171 18.34 -1.18 -9.17
N PHE A 172 18.61 -0.26 -8.26
CA PHE A 172 19.69 -0.34 -7.29
C PHE A 172 19.58 -1.57 -6.39
N ILE A 173 18.36 -1.89 -5.90
CA ILE A 173 18.12 -3.10 -5.11
C ILE A 173 18.51 -4.34 -5.92
N VAL A 174 18.06 -4.43 -7.18
CA VAL A 174 18.38 -5.56 -8.05
C VAL A 174 19.89 -5.68 -8.27
N ILE A 175 20.57 -4.58 -8.61
CA ILE A 175 22.02 -4.56 -8.86
C ILE A 175 22.79 -5.01 -7.61
N THR A 176 22.46 -4.46 -6.43
CA THR A 176 23.12 -4.83 -5.17
C THR A 176 22.81 -6.26 -4.75
N ALA A 177 21.58 -6.76 -4.98
CA ALA A 177 21.21 -8.14 -4.75
C ALA A 177 21.95 -9.11 -5.69
N LEU A 178 22.13 -8.76 -6.97
CA LEU A 178 22.84 -9.58 -7.95
C LEU A 178 24.34 -9.63 -7.68
N THR A 179 24.93 -8.52 -7.29
CA THR A 179 26.37 -8.40 -7.04
C THR A 179 26.78 -8.78 -5.61
N LEU A 180 25.83 -8.78 -4.66
CA LEU A 180 26.04 -8.91 -3.21
C LEU A 180 27.06 -7.89 -2.67
N LYS A 181 27.14 -6.74 -3.31
CA LYS A 181 28.02 -5.62 -2.91
C LYS A 181 27.20 -4.58 -2.17
N GLU A 182 27.57 -4.36 -0.92
CA GLU A 182 26.96 -3.37 -0.04
C GLU A 182 27.97 -2.28 0.32
N PHE A 183 27.46 -1.12 0.75
CA PHE A 183 28.28 0.06 1.05
C PHE A 183 28.08 0.51 2.50
N GLY A 184 29.07 1.22 3.03
CA GLY A 184 28.99 1.91 4.32
C GLY A 184 28.45 1.05 5.47
N PRO A 185 27.47 1.56 6.23
CA PRO A 185 26.87 0.85 7.37
C PRO A 185 26.19 -0.47 6.98
N MET A 186 25.53 -0.51 5.81
CA MET A 186 24.86 -1.71 5.32
C MET A 186 25.82 -2.88 5.13
N ARG A 187 27.02 -2.62 4.61
CA ARG A 187 28.07 -3.65 4.50
C ARG A 187 28.47 -4.21 5.87
N LYS A 188 28.57 -3.34 6.89
CA LYS A 188 28.90 -3.79 8.25
C LYS A 188 27.80 -4.69 8.82
N ALA A 189 26.54 -4.31 8.64
CA ALA A 189 25.38 -5.09 9.06
C ALA A 189 25.34 -6.47 8.37
N GLU A 190 25.56 -6.53 7.06
CA GLU A 190 25.60 -7.79 6.29
C GLU A 190 26.74 -8.70 6.73
N ILE A 191 27.94 -8.17 6.99
CA ILE A 191 29.08 -8.93 7.51
C ILE A 191 28.75 -9.47 8.90
N ALA A 192 28.17 -8.64 9.79
CA ALA A 192 27.76 -9.05 11.12
C ALA A 192 26.72 -10.18 11.08
N ALA A 193 25.71 -10.07 10.21
CA ALA A 193 24.68 -11.10 10.05
C ALA A 193 25.25 -12.44 9.56
N ARG A 194 26.24 -12.41 8.65
CA ARG A 194 26.90 -13.62 8.15
C ARG A 194 27.78 -14.31 9.20
N ASN A 195 28.35 -13.52 10.13
CA ASN A 195 29.24 -14.00 11.18
C ASN A 195 28.50 -14.41 12.46
N LYS A 196 27.20 -14.14 12.59
CA LYS A 196 26.39 -14.48 13.75
C LYS A 196 26.40 -16.00 14.00
N SER A 197 26.72 -16.38 15.23
CA SER A 197 26.66 -17.78 15.71
C SER A 197 25.15 -18.19 15.83
N LYS A 198 24.89 -19.49 15.67
CA LYS A 198 23.54 -20.07 15.68
C LYS A 198 22.75 -19.77 16.96
N ASN A 199 23.40 -19.67 18.10
CA ASN A 199 22.76 -19.52 19.41
C ASN A 199 22.14 -18.12 19.65
N LEU A 200 22.65 -17.08 19.00
CA LEU A 200 22.11 -15.72 19.10
C LEU A 200 20.90 -15.52 18.18
N SER A 201 20.74 -16.37 17.17
CA SER A 201 19.58 -16.35 16.26
C SER A 201 18.31 -16.89 16.94
N GLU A 202 18.44 -17.79 17.90
CA GLU A 202 17.31 -18.37 18.66
C GLU A 202 16.78 -17.42 19.73
N GLU A 203 17.65 -16.69 20.44
CA GLU A 203 17.25 -15.65 21.40
C GLU A 203 16.53 -14.48 20.72
N ILE A 204 17.04 -14.03 19.58
CA ILE A 204 16.44 -12.94 18.81
C ILE A 204 15.14 -13.38 18.11
N ALA A 205 14.99 -14.67 17.78
CA ALA A 205 13.74 -15.23 17.28
C ALA A 205 12.67 -15.24 18.38
N ALA A 206 13.04 -15.51 19.64
CA ALA A 206 12.13 -15.47 20.79
C ALA A 206 11.62 -14.05 21.11
N GLU A 207 12.49 -13.03 21.06
CA GLU A 207 12.06 -11.62 21.22
C GLU A 207 11.17 -11.10 20.07
N SER A 208 11.31 -11.70 18.88
CA SER A 208 10.51 -11.32 17.72
C SER A 208 9.12 -11.94 17.71
N SER A 209 8.89 -13.02 18.44
CA SER A 209 7.60 -13.69 18.51
C SER A 209 6.54 -12.84 19.20
N SER A 210 6.93 -11.98 20.15
CA SER A 210 5.98 -11.14 20.88
C SER A 210 5.30 -10.04 20.04
N GLN A 211 5.90 -9.61 18.92
CA GLN A 211 5.27 -8.65 17.98
C GLN A 211 4.54 -9.35 16.81
N MET A 212 4.76 -10.66 16.63
CA MET A 212 4.11 -11.45 15.59
C MET A 212 2.77 -12.05 16.03
N ASP A 213 2.46 -12.07 17.33
CA ASP A 213 1.25 -12.70 17.90
C ASP A 213 -0.06 -12.09 17.35
N GLU A 214 -0.06 -10.80 16.97
CA GLU A 214 -1.25 -10.14 16.43
C GLU A 214 -1.58 -10.54 14.98
N LEU A 215 -0.58 -10.97 14.21
CA LEU A 215 -0.72 -11.33 12.79
C LEU A 215 -0.55 -12.83 12.51
N GLU A 216 -0.36 -13.65 13.55
CA GLU A 216 -0.28 -15.09 13.37
C GLU A 216 -1.67 -15.71 13.08
N PRO A 217 -1.73 -16.64 12.11
CA PRO A 217 -2.96 -17.39 11.90
C PRO A 217 -3.27 -18.24 13.13
N LYS A 218 -4.56 -18.43 13.43
CA LYS A 218 -5.00 -19.34 14.51
C LYS A 218 -4.34 -20.71 14.35
N GLU A 219 -3.96 -21.34 15.46
CA GLU A 219 -3.38 -22.68 15.46
C GLU A 219 -4.30 -23.69 14.76
N GLY A 220 -3.71 -24.56 13.96
CA GLY A 220 -4.44 -25.63 13.26
C GLY A 220 -5.10 -25.23 11.94
N ILE A 221 -4.95 -23.96 11.47
CA ILE A 221 -5.51 -23.53 10.19
C ILE A 221 -4.69 -24.08 9.02
N LYS A 222 -5.38 -24.62 8.03
CA LYS A 222 -4.75 -25.03 6.77
C LYS A 222 -4.35 -23.79 5.97
N LEU A 223 -3.04 -23.56 5.86
CA LEU A 223 -2.48 -22.47 5.08
C LEU A 223 -2.87 -22.62 3.59
N SER A 224 -3.36 -21.53 3.01
CA SER A 224 -3.73 -21.50 1.60
C SER A 224 -3.45 -20.15 0.99
N ILE A 225 -2.73 -20.11 -0.12
CA ILE A 225 -2.43 -18.89 -0.88
C ILE A 225 -3.72 -18.18 -1.32
N TRP A 226 -4.78 -18.93 -1.59
CA TRP A 226 -6.09 -18.41 -1.99
C TRP A 226 -6.75 -17.55 -0.90
N ASN A 227 -6.35 -17.72 0.37
CA ASN A 227 -6.82 -16.88 1.47
C ASN A 227 -6.27 -15.43 1.41
N ALA A 228 -5.25 -15.20 0.60
CA ALA A 228 -4.76 -13.84 0.30
C ALA A 228 -5.18 -13.41 -1.11
N ILE A 229 -5.02 -14.28 -2.12
CA ILE A 229 -5.26 -13.91 -3.52
C ILE A 229 -6.71 -13.49 -3.75
N ILE A 230 -7.68 -14.16 -3.13
CA ILE A 230 -9.10 -13.83 -3.36
C ILE A 230 -9.47 -12.47 -2.76
N PRO A 231 -9.20 -12.14 -1.49
CA PRO A 231 -9.51 -10.81 -0.96
C PRO A 231 -8.73 -9.68 -1.63
N ILE A 232 -7.44 -9.88 -1.88
CA ILE A 232 -6.61 -8.87 -2.56
C ILE A 232 -7.07 -8.69 -4.03
N GLY A 233 -7.36 -9.79 -4.72
CA GLY A 233 -7.93 -9.74 -6.05
C GLY A 233 -9.30 -9.05 -6.10
N ALA A 234 -10.16 -9.28 -5.10
CA ALA A 234 -11.42 -8.59 -4.96
C ALA A 234 -11.22 -7.09 -4.74
N LEU A 235 -10.25 -6.69 -3.92
CA LEU A 235 -9.87 -5.29 -3.71
C LEU A 235 -9.48 -4.62 -5.05
N ILE A 236 -8.55 -5.24 -5.78
CA ILE A 236 -8.03 -4.69 -7.03
C ILE A 236 -9.14 -4.58 -8.09
N ILE A 237 -9.91 -5.65 -8.29
CA ILE A 237 -10.96 -5.68 -9.31
C ILE A 237 -12.07 -4.69 -8.98
N SER A 238 -12.52 -4.64 -7.71
CA SER A 238 -13.55 -3.69 -7.30
C SER A 238 -13.05 -2.25 -7.36
N ALA A 239 -11.76 -1.99 -7.08
CA ALA A 239 -11.17 -0.65 -7.22
C ALA A 239 -11.19 -0.18 -8.68
N LEU A 240 -10.78 -1.02 -9.63
CA LEU A 240 -10.85 -0.70 -11.06
C LEU A 240 -12.27 -0.37 -11.50
N ILE A 241 -13.24 -1.17 -11.07
CA ILE A 241 -14.67 -0.96 -11.39
C ILE A 241 -15.16 0.35 -10.74
N ALA A 242 -14.82 0.58 -9.47
CA ALA A 242 -15.25 1.76 -8.74
C ALA A 242 -14.66 3.06 -9.32
N PHE A 243 -13.38 3.07 -9.68
CA PHE A 243 -12.75 4.21 -10.37
C PHE A 243 -13.44 4.51 -11.68
N TYR A 244 -13.64 3.48 -12.52
CA TYR A 244 -14.29 3.66 -13.80
C TYR A 244 -15.73 4.19 -13.63
N TYR A 245 -16.52 3.58 -12.75
CA TYR A 245 -17.91 3.97 -12.53
C TYR A 245 -18.05 5.35 -11.92
N SER A 246 -17.24 5.69 -10.92
CA SER A 246 -17.23 7.01 -10.29
C SER A 246 -16.90 8.10 -11.33
N GLY A 247 -15.83 7.94 -12.08
CA GLY A 247 -15.46 8.91 -13.09
C GLY A 247 -16.42 8.99 -14.27
N TYR A 248 -16.96 7.86 -14.73
CA TYR A 248 -18.01 7.83 -15.73
C TYR A 248 -19.23 8.65 -15.28
N SER A 249 -19.68 8.46 -14.04
CA SER A 249 -20.81 9.20 -13.47
C SER A 249 -20.51 10.70 -13.36
N THR A 250 -19.30 11.05 -12.96
CA THR A 250 -18.86 12.46 -12.86
C THR A 250 -18.84 13.13 -14.23
N ILE A 251 -18.26 12.49 -15.25
CA ILE A 251 -18.20 13.04 -16.62
C ILE A 251 -19.59 13.16 -17.23
N MET A 252 -20.43 12.12 -17.10
CA MET A 252 -21.76 12.12 -17.70
C MET A 252 -22.75 13.03 -16.98
N GLY A 253 -22.53 13.33 -15.70
CA GLY A 253 -23.33 14.29 -14.92
C GLY A 253 -22.85 15.73 -14.98
N GLY A 254 -21.69 15.99 -15.58
CA GLY A 254 -21.06 17.31 -15.68
C GLY A 254 -21.48 18.10 -16.92
N GLU A 255 -20.85 19.26 -17.11
CA GLU A 255 -21.03 20.10 -18.30
C GLU A 255 -20.49 19.41 -19.55
N PRO A 256 -21.04 19.74 -20.75
CA PRO A 256 -20.57 19.19 -22.02
C PRO A 256 -19.06 19.41 -22.20
N SER A 257 -18.32 18.33 -22.43
CA SER A 257 -16.86 18.35 -22.51
C SER A 257 -16.34 17.32 -23.51
N THR A 258 -15.09 17.47 -23.92
CA THR A 258 -14.40 16.47 -24.75
C THR A 258 -14.37 15.09 -24.09
N ALA A 259 -14.24 15.04 -22.76
CA ALA A 259 -14.29 13.78 -22.00
C ALA A 259 -15.68 13.12 -22.12
N GLN A 260 -16.76 13.91 -22.08
CA GLN A 260 -18.13 13.41 -22.25
C GLN A 260 -18.34 12.84 -23.67
N GLU A 261 -17.83 13.50 -24.70
CA GLU A 261 -17.90 12.99 -26.10
C GLU A 261 -17.15 11.66 -26.23
N ILE A 262 -15.98 11.54 -25.60
CA ILE A 262 -15.20 10.28 -25.59
C ILE A 262 -15.99 9.18 -24.89
N MET A 263 -16.61 9.49 -23.75
CA MET A 263 -17.44 8.54 -22.99
C MET A 263 -18.64 8.08 -23.77
N MET A 264 -19.32 8.95 -24.51
CA MET A 264 -20.46 8.59 -25.35
C MET A 264 -20.06 7.72 -26.56
N ASN A 265 -18.95 8.03 -27.20
CA ASN A 265 -18.54 7.36 -28.44
C ASN A 265 -17.68 6.11 -28.21
N SER A 266 -16.85 6.08 -27.18
CA SER A 266 -15.86 5.03 -26.96
C SER A 266 -15.52 4.83 -25.48
N PRO A 267 -16.50 4.46 -24.61
CA PRO A 267 -16.33 4.44 -23.14
C PRO A 267 -15.24 3.48 -22.66
N PHE A 268 -15.04 2.36 -23.36
CA PHE A 268 -14.02 1.35 -22.99
C PHE A 268 -12.72 1.49 -23.80
N SER A 269 -12.54 2.56 -24.55
CA SER A 269 -11.23 2.84 -25.16
C SER A 269 -10.20 3.18 -24.08
N PHE A 270 -8.92 3.03 -24.41
CA PHE A 270 -7.85 3.42 -23.46
C PHE A 270 -8.01 4.89 -23.00
N LYS A 271 -8.37 5.79 -23.93
CA LYS A 271 -8.62 7.20 -23.60
C LYS A 271 -9.86 7.36 -22.71
N GLY A 272 -10.97 6.65 -23.00
CA GLY A 272 -12.16 6.67 -22.17
C GLY A 272 -11.90 6.19 -20.74
N ILE A 273 -11.15 5.09 -20.58
CA ILE A 273 -10.76 4.60 -19.27
C ILE A 273 -9.87 5.62 -18.53
N MET A 274 -8.92 6.25 -19.24
CA MET A 274 -8.09 7.31 -18.65
C MET A 274 -8.90 8.49 -18.16
N GLU A 275 -9.84 9.00 -18.96
CA GLU A 275 -10.70 10.11 -18.58
C GLU A 275 -11.59 9.75 -17.39
N ALA A 276 -12.16 8.54 -17.37
CA ALA A 276 -12.95 8.06 -16.25
C ALA A 276 -12.11 8.02 -14.95
N PHE A 277 -10.89 7.49 -15.02
CA PHE A 277 -10.03 7.42 -13.83
C PHE A 277 -9.62 8.83 -13.36
N ALA A 278 -9.31 9.74 -14.28
CA ALA A 278 -8.97 11.13 -13.95
C ALA A 278 -10.11 11.89 -13.27
N ALA A 279 -11.35 11.64 -13.67
CA ALA A 279 -12.54 12.30 -13.12
C ALA A 279 -13.12 11.57 -11.89
N SER A 280 -12.53 10.45 -11.45
CA SER A 280 -13.05 9.67 -10.34
C SER A 280 -12.76 10.30 -8.98
N ASP A 281 -13.71 10.18 -8.05
CA ASP A 281 -13.42 10.38 -6.63
C ASP A 281 -12.70 9.14 -6.07
N SER A 282 -11.38 9.23 -6.07
CA SER A 282 -10.53 8.12 -5.68
C SER A 282 -10.68 7.73 -4.21
N SER A 283 -10.95 8.68 -3.31
CA SER A 283 -11.08 8.39 -1.88
C SER A 283 -12.31 7.51 -1.61
N ILE A 284 -13.45 7.87 -2.22
CA ILE A 284 -14.69 7.11 -2.09
C ILE A 284 -14.57 5.74 -2.81
N ALA A 285 -14.02 5.73 -4.03
CA ALA A 285 -13.88 4.51 -4.82
C ALA A 285 -13.00 3.47 -4.12
N LEU A 286 -11.88 3.88 -3.54
CA LEU A 286 -10.98 2.99 -2.79
C LEU A 286 -11.60 2.51 -1.48
N PHE A 287 -12.30 3.38 -0.75
CA PHE A 287 -13.01 2.98 0.47
C PHE A 287 -14.10 1.94 0.18
N GLN A 288 -14.94 2.17 -0.83
CA GLN A 288 -15.96 1.20 -1.26
C GLN A 288 -15.35 -0.14 -1.65
N SER A 289 -14.22 -0.11 -2.36
CA SER A 289 -13.50 -1.31 -2.78
C SER A 289 -12.90 -2.07 -1.59
N ALA A 290 -12.35 -1.35 -0.62
CA ALA A 290 -11.84 -1.93 0.60
C ALA A 290 -12.95 -2.57 1.44
N LEU A 291 -14.11 -1.92 1.57
CA LEU A 291 -15.28 -2.52 2.22
C LEU A 291 -15.75 -3.79 1.52
N PHE A 292 -15.86 -3.77 0.19
CA PHE A 292 -16.24 -4.95 -0.57
C PHE A 292 -15.25 -6.11 -0.36
N ALA A 293 -13.97 -5.84 -0.44
CA ALA A 293 -12.93 -6.84 -0.20
C ALA A 293 -12.94 -7.37 1.24
N SER A 294 -13.26 -6.53 2.23
CA SER A 294 -13.44 -6.94 3.62
C SER A 294 -14.62 -7.91 3.76
N ILE A 295 -15.75 -7.63 3.10
CA ILE A 295 -16.91 -8.52 3.08
C ILE A 295 -16.53 -9.87 2.45
N VAL A 296 -15.79 -9.87 1.34
CA VAL A 296 -15.31 -11.10 0.70
C VAL A 296 -14.37 -11.88 1.64
N ALA A 297 -13.44 -11.19 2.33
CA ALA A 297 -12.51 -11.80 3.27
C ALA A 297 -13.25 -12.42 4.46
N ILE A 298 -14.20 -11.69 5.06
CA ILE A 298 -15.03 -12.17 6.19
C ILE A 298 -15.85 -13.38 5.73
N GLY A 299 -16.57 -13.26 4.62
CA GLY A 299 -17.40 -14.36 4.09
C GLY A 299 -16.59 -15.62 3.83
N MET A 300 -15.39 -15.48 3.27
CA MET A 300 -14.49 -16.60 3.02
C MET A 300 -13.94 -17.22 4.32
N GLY A 301 -13.55 -16.39 5.29
CA GLY A 301 -13.03 -16.87 6.57
C GLY A 301 -14.07 -17.60 7.40
N VAL A 302 -15.31 -17.07 7.44
CA VAL A 302 -16.46 -17.73 8.11
C VAL A 302 -16.84 -19.02 7.39
N ALA A 303 -16.94 -19.03 6.05
CA ALA A 303 -17.26 -20.23 5.27
C ALA A 303 -16.22 -21.35 5.45
N LYS A 304 -14.95 -20.97 5.62
CA LYS A 304 -13.85 -21.92 5.92
C LYS A 304 -13.73 -22.28 7.41
N LYS A 305 -14.60 -21.71 8.26
CA LYS A 305 -14.58 -21.93 9.73
C LYS A 305 -13.25 -21.55 10.38
N ILE A 306 -12.59 -20.52 9.84
CA ILE A 306 -11.31 -20.02 10.37
C ILE A 306 -11.57 -19.10 11.58
N PHE A 307 -12.60 -18.27 11.49
CA PHE A 307 -13.08 -17.40 12.55
C PHE A 307 -14.61 -17.24 12.48
N THR A 308 -15.20 -16.80 13.58
CA THR A 308 -16.61 -16.42 13.65
C THR A 308 -16.82 -15.00 13.13
N LEU A 309 -18.06 -14.63 12.84
CA LEU A 309 -18.38 -13.26 12.42
C LEU A 309 -18.01 -12.23 13.51
N SER A 310 -18.23 -12.57 14.79
CA SER A 310 -17.84 -11.70 15.91
C SER A 310 -16.33 -11.44 15.92
N GLU A 311 -15.52 -12.49 15.82
CA GLU A 311 -14.06 -12.37 15.77
C GLU A 311 -13.53 -11.63 14.53
N ALA A 312 -14.31 -11.60 13.44
CA ALA A 312 -13.94 -10.86 12.24
C ALA A 312 -14.23 -9.36 12.37
N ILE A 313 -15.22 -8.98 13.17
CA ILE A 313 -15.60 -7.58 13.41
C ILE A 313 -14.66 -6.92 14.43
N GLU A 314 -14.03 -7.69 15.31
CA GLU A 314 -13.03 -7.24 16.28
C GLU A 314 -11.66 -6.93 15.65
N VAL A 315 -11.50 -7.15 14.36
CA VAL A 315 -10.28 -6.94 13.58
C VAL A 315 -10.26 -5.56 12.94
#